data_ad4a8cf79f493686b1b76204526d3a8b
#
_entry.id   ad4a8cf79f493686b1b76204526d3a8b
#
_cell.length_a   1.000
_cell.length_b   1.000
_cell.length_c   1.000
_cell.angle_alpha   90.00
_cell.angle_beta   90.00
_cell.angle_gamma   90.00
#
_symmetry.space_group_name_H-M   'P 1'
#
loop_
_entity.id
_entity.type
_entity.pdbx_description
1 polymer ?
#
loop_
_entity_poly.entity_id
_entity_poly.type
_entity_poly.pdbx_seq_one_letter_code
_entity_poly.pdbx_strand_id
1 'polypeptide(L)'
;MKKIVVTGMGAVTPVGIGVENYWNNITAGASGIDTIKTFDPSELAVQIAGEVKNFNPSDYLPKDLIRKTDPFMQYAYIAAEEAMKQSGIKIEPERTGIVMGTAMAGIATIAYTQEALTGASHKKVGPRFIPKILGNIAAANIAIDYDIQGPSLFVRR
;
A
#
# COMPACT_ATOMS: atom_id res chain seq x y z
N MET A 1 -10.28 -32.79 8.66
CA MET A 1 -10.10 -31.32 8.79
C MET A 1 -9.48 -30.80 7.53
N LYS A 2 -10.00 -29.74 6.90
CA LYS A 2 -9.35 -29.11 5.75
C LYS A 2 -8.10 -28.39 6.24
N LYS A 3 -6.96 -28.61 5.58
CA LYS A 3 -5.69 -27.92 5.88
C LYS A 3 -5.71 -26.53 5.23
N ILE A 4 -5.41 -25.49 6.02
CA ILE A 4 -5.22 -24.11 5.53
C ILE A 4 -3.71 -23.88 5.47
N VAL A 5 -3.24 -23.32 4.36
CA VAL A 5 -1.81 -23.10 4.11
C VAL A 5 -1.59 -21.70 3.51
N VAL A 6 -0.41 -21.11 3.78
CA VAL A 6 0.07 -19.91 3.10
C VAL A 6 0.79 -20.37 1.82
N THR A 7 0.38 -19.86 0.67
CA THR A 7 0.93 -20.26 -0.63
C THR A 7 1.81 -19.20 -1.27
N GLY A 8 1.69 -17.95 -0.85
CA GLY A 8 2.50 -16.86 -1.33
C GLY A 8 2.52 -15.69 -0.33
N MET A 9 3.59 -14.94 -0.37
CA MET A 9 3.81 -13.76 0.46
C MET A 9 4.33 -12.61 -0.39
N GLY A 10 4.04 -11.38 0.03
CA GLY A 10 4.61 -10.18 -0.57
C GLY A 10 4.85 -9.13 0.51
N ALA A 11 5.86 -8.29 0.31
CA ALA A 11 6.28 -7.32 1.31
C ALA A 11 6.72 -5.99 0.70
N VAL A 12 6.21 -4.88 1.25
CA VAL A 12 6.74 -3.53 1.02
C VAL A 12 6.93 -2.89 2.38
N THR A 13 8.17 -2.74 2.80
CA THR A 13 8.51 -2.38 4.17
C THR A 13 9.65 -1.36 4.23
N PRO A 14 9.82 -0.66 5.36
CA PRO A 14 10.96 0.26 5.58
C PRO A 14 12.33 -0.40 5.50
N VAL A 15 12.41 -1.72 5.64
CA VAL A 15 13.68 -2.47 5.56
C VAL A 15 13.89 -3.16 4.21
N GLY A 16 12.88 -3.16 3.33
CA GLY A 16 13.03 -3.73 1.98
C GLY A 16 11.72 -3.89 1.26
N ILE A 17 11.79 -3.85 -0.07
CA ILE A 17 10.70 -4.16 -0.98
C ILE A 17 10.96 -5.57 -1.54
N GLY A 18 9.94 -6.42 -1.50
CA GLY A 18 10.03 -7.85 -1.77
C GLY A 18 10.40 -8.67 -0.53
N VAL A 19 9.83 -9.88 -0.45
CA VAL A 19 9.99 -10.78 0.71
C VAL A 19 11.46 -11.17 0.93
N GLU A 20 12.22 -11.40 -0.13
CA GLU A 20 13.62 -11.77 -0.04
C GLU A 20 14.47 -10.64 0.57
N ASN A 21 14.33 -9.41 0.06
CA ASN A 21 15.04 -8.26 0.61
C ASN A 21 14.62 -7.97 2.06
N TYR A 22 13.33 -8.04 2.33
CA TYR A 22 12.82 -7.90 3.70
C TYR A 22 13.46 -8.92 4.64
N TRP A 23 13.46 -10.21 4.26
CA TRP A 23 13.99 -11.27 5.09
C TRP A 23 15.50 -11.13 5.33
N ASN A 24 16.27 -10.90 4.27
CA ASN A 24 17.71 -10.73 4.37
C ASN A 24 18.08 -9.56 5.28
N ASN A 25 17.38 -8.44 5.17
CA ASN A 25 17.67 -7.25 5.98
C ASN A 25 17.27 -7.44 7.44
N ILE A 26 16.13 -8.02 7.77
CA ILE A 26 15.75 -8.24 9.18
C ILE A 26 16.64 -9.29 9.85
N THR A 27 17.04 -10.34 9.15
CA THR A 27 17.96 -11.35 9.69
C THR A 27 19.38 -10.81 9.87
N ALA A 28 19.78 -9.82 9.10
CA ALA A 28 21.02 -9.06 9.28
C ALA A 28 20.93 -7.98 10.38
N GLY A 29 19.77 -7.81 11.04
CA GLY A 29 19.56 -6.80 12.07
C GLY A 29 19.40 -5.37 11.55
N ALA A 30 19.07 -5.19 10.26
CA ALA A 30 18.86 -3.86 9.68
C ALA A 30 17.64 -3.17 10.29
N SER A 31 17.80 -1.89 10.66
CA SER A 31 16.69 -1.06 11.13
C SER A 31 16.00 -0.34 9.95
N GLY A 32 14.67 -0.41 9.90
CA GLY A 32 13.85 0.40 9.02
C GLY A 32 13.57 1.81 9.56
N ILE A 33 13.86 2.07 10.84
CA ILE A 33 13.63 3.37 11.47
C ILE A 33 14.78 4.32 11.14
N ASP A 34 14.44 5.54 10.74
CA ASP A 34 15.39 6.58 10.37
C ASP A 34 14.74 7.96 10.59
N THR A 35 15.48 9.04 10.42
CA THR A 35 14.94 10.40 10.41
C THR A 35 13.91 10.53 9.30
N ILE A 36 12.77 11.16 9.61
CA ILE A 36 11.69 11.44 8.65
C ILE A 36 12.22 12.30 7.51
N LYS A 37 11.93 11.90 6.26
CA LYS A 37 12.38 12.57 5.03
C LYS A 37 11.23 13.06 4.15
N THR A 38 10.01 12.58 4.37
CA THR A 38 8.84 12.95 3.57
C THR A 38 8.32 14.36 3.86
N PHE A 39 8.65 14.91 5.03
CA PHE A 39 8.36 16.29 5.42
C PHE A 39 9.40 16.78 6.45
N ASP A 40 9.41 18.08 6.76
CA ASP A 40 10.29 18.64 7.81
C ASP A 40 9.77 18.30 9.21
N PRO A 41 10.45 17.42 9.98
CA PRO A 41 10.03 17.02 11.31
C PRO A 41 10.59 17.91 12.44
N SER A 42 11.26 19.01 12.16
CA SER A 42 12.05 19.80 13.12
C SER A 42 11.24 20.30 14.33
N GLU A 43 9.95 20.55 14.14
CA GLU A 43 9.04 21.00 15.21
C GLU A 43 8.38 19.83 15.99
N LEU A 44 8.65 18.58 15.60
CA LEU A 44 8.06 17.43 16.25
C LEU A 44 8.95 16.91 17.39
N ALA A 45 8.30 16.44 18.46
CA ALA A 45 9.02 15.78 19.58
C ALA A 45 9.67 14.45 19.16
N VAL A 46 9.11 13.75 18.16
CA VAL A 46 9.63 12.53 17.57
C VAL A 46 9.90 12.78 16.09
N GLN A 47 11.15 12.62 15.67
CA GLN A 47 11.63 12.95 14.32
C GLN A 47 12.05 11.72 13.52
N ILE A 48 11.72 10.53 14.01
CA ILE A 48 12.06 9.25 13.37
C ILE A 48 10.81 8.47 13.04
N ALA A 49 10.84 7.76 11.90
CA ALA A 49 9.76 6.88 11.45
C ALA A 49 10.29 5.74 10.58
N GLY A 50 9.44 4.75 10.35
CA GLY A 50 9.69 3.69 9.38
C GLY A 50 9.11 4.07 8.02
N GLU A 51 9.86 4.78 7.19
CA GLU A 51 9.48 5.13 5.83
C GLU A 51 9.98 4.09 4.83
N VAL A 52 9.20 3.78 3.78
CA VAL A 52 9.66 2.90 2.69
C VAL A 52 10.72 3.66 1.88
N LYS A 53 11.97 3.23 2.01
CA LYS A 53 13.13 3.92 1.44
C LYS A 53 13.25 3.64 -0.06
N ASN A 54 13.71 4.65 -0.83
CA ASN A 54 13.99 4.54 -2.26
C ASN A 54 12.83 3.99 -3.09
N PHE A 55 11.60 4.26 -2.67
CA PHE A 55 10.41 3.83 -3.39
C PHE A 55 10.10 4.78 -4.54
N ASN A 56 10.26 4.27 -5.76
CA ASN A 56 9.73 4.92 -6.95
C ASN A 56 8.61 4.03 -7.52
N PRO A 57 7.35 4.45 -7.44
CA PRO A 57 6.25 3.61 -7.89
C PRO A 57 6.30 3.24 -9.38
N SER A 58 7.00 4.04 -10.20
CA SER A 58 7.14 3.77 -11.64
C SER A 58 7.98 2.53 -11.96
N ASP A 59 8.77 2.04 -10.99
CA ASP A 59 9.57 0.83 -11.15
C ASP A 59 8.71 -0.45 -10.99
N TYR A 60 7.51 -0.31 -10.42
CA TYR A 60 6.64 -1.43 -10.06
C TYR A 60 5.26 -1.37 -10.72
N LEU A 61 4.74 -0.18 -10.97
CA LEU A 61 3.35 0.03 -11.34
C LEU A 61 3.19 0.87 -12.60
N PRO A 62 2.16 0.61 -13.41
CA PRO A 62 1.87 1.44 -14.57
C PRO A 62 1.43 2.85 -14.17
N LYS A 63 1.80 3.84 -14.98
CA LYS A 63 1.55 5.27 -14.71
C LYS A 63 0.08 5.59 -14.42
N ASP A 64 -0.84 4.90 -15.06
CA ASP A 64 -2.27 5.13 -14.86
C ASP A 64 -2.73 4.69 -13.46
N LEU A 65 -2.21 3.58 -12.96
CA LEU A 65 -2.49 3.09 -11.60
C LEU A 65 -1.89 4.04 -10.56
N ILE A 66 -0.65 4.48 -10.76
CA ILE A 66 0.02 5.46 -9.86
C ILE A 66 -0.82 6.73 -9.73
N ARG A 67 -1.34 7.25 -10.84
CA ARG A 67 -2.19 8.45 -10.84
C ARG A 67 -3.50 8.29 -10.08
N LYS A 68 -4.05 7.08 -10.02
CA LYS A 68 -5.36 6.77 -9.42
C LYS A 68 -5.27 6.41 -7.95
N THR A 69 -4.07 6.09 -7.43
CA THR A 69 -3.86 5.49 -6.11
C THR A 69 -3.06 6.39 -5.17
N ASP A 70 -3.26 6.17 -3.88
CA ASP A 70 -2.43 6.71 -2.79
C ASP A 70 -1.29 5.70 -2.49
N PRO A 71 -0.17 6.11 -1.89
CA PRO A 71 0.93 5.21 -1.56
C PRO A 71 0.55 3.93 -0.84
N PHE A 72 -0.41 3.96 0.11
CA PHE A 72 -0.83 2.72 0.80
C PHE A 72 -1.43 1.69 -0.16
N MET A 73 -2.17 2.14 -1.18
CA MET A 73 -2.72 1.26 -2.21
C MET A 73 -1.61 0.70 -3.10
N GLN A 74 -0.61 1.52 -3.42
CA GLN A 74 0.54 1.10 -4.22
C GLN A 74 1.34 0.01 -3.52
N TYR A 75 1.59 0.17 -2.22
CA TYR A 75 2.25 -0.86 -1.40
C TYR A 75 1.45 -2.16 -1.35
N ALA A 76 0.14 -2.06 -1.12
CA ALA A 76 -0.74 -3.22 -1.09
C ALA A 76 -0.76 -3.96 -2.44
N TYR A 77 -0.77 -3.22 -3.53
CA TYR A 77 -0.76 -3.76 -4.88
C TYR A 77 0.52 -4.54 -5.18
N ILE A 78 1.68 -3.93 -4.91
CA ILE A 78 3.00 -4.55 -5.13
C ILE A 78 3.15 -5.82 -4.30
N ALA A 79 2.75 -5.75 -3.01
CA ALA A 79 2.80 -6.92 -2.15
C ALA A 79 1.83 -8.03 -2.61
N ALA A 80 0.63 -7.66 -3.06
CA ALA A 80 -0.32 -8.64 -3.59
C ALA A 80 0.20 -9.30 -4.87
N GLU A 81 0.78 -8.54 -5.79
CA GLU A 81 1.37 -9.07 -7.03
C GLU A 81 2.52 -10.05 -6.75
N GLU A 82 3.42 -9.72 -5.81
CA GLU A 82 4.49 -10.61 -5.40
C GLU A 82 3.94 -11.92 -4.82
N ALA A 83 2.95 -11.83 -3.91
CA ALA A 83 2.30 -12.98 -3.29
C ALA A 83 1.60 -13.87 -4.33
N MET A 84 0.88 -13.28 -5.27
CA MET A 84 0.20 -13.99 -6.36
C MET A 84 1.20 -14.70 -7.27
N LYS A 85 2.28 -14.02 -7.65
CA LYS A 85 3.35 -14.60 -8.46
C LYS A 85 4.04 -15.76 -7.76
N GLN A 86 4.34 -15.63 -6.47
CA GLN A 86 4.96 -16.67 -5.67
C GLN A 86 4.04 -17.90 -5.52
N SER A 87 2.75 -17.67 -5.29
CA SER A 87 1.77 -18.75 -5.07
C SER A 87 1.54 -19.60 -6.31
N GLY A 88 1.64 -19.04 -7.49
CA GLY A 88 1.29 -19.70 -8.75
C GLY A 88 -0.19 -20.15 -8.83
N ILE A 89 -1.04 -19.69 -7.92
CA ILE A 89 -2.46 -20.07 -7.86
C ILE A 89 -3.20 -19.48 -9.03
N LYS A 90 -4.00 -20.31 -9.70
CA LYS A 90 -5.00 -19.83 -10.64
C LYS A 90 -6.22 -19.33 -9.85
N ILE A 91 -6.58 -18.06 -10.06
CA ILE A 91 -7.77 -17.48 -9.45
C ILE A 91 -9.02 -18.20 -9.94
N GLU A 92 -9.86 -18.60 -9.00
CA GLU A 92 -11.26 -19.00 -9.23
C GLU A 92 -12.13 -17.82 -8.79
N PRO A 93 -12.72 -17.04 -9.71
CA PRO A 93 -13.31 -15.73 -9.39
C PRO A 93 -14.27 -15.74 -8.20
N GLU A 94 -15.29 -16.58 -8.23
CA GLU A 94 -16.34 -16.64 -7.19
C GLU A 94 -15.87 -17.27 -5.87
N ARG A 95 -14.75 -18.02 -5.88
CA ARG A 95 -14.20 -18.73 -4.72
C ARG A 95 -13.01 -17.99 -4.09
N THR A 96 -12.52 -16.94 -4.73
CA THR A 96 -11.43 -16.12 -4.23
C THR A 96 -11.97 -14.86 -3.61
N GLY A 97 -11.54 -14.54 -2.41
CA GLY A 97 -11.92 -13.31 -1.70
C GLY A 97 -10.70 -12.52 -1.27
N ILE A 98 -10.94 -11.27 -0.88
CA ILE A 98 -9.91 -10.35 -0.36
C ILE A 98 -10.30 -9.90 1.04
N VAL A 99 -9.35 -9.97 1.96
CA VAL A 99 -9.45 -9.32 3.27
C VAL A 99 -8.30 -8.34 3.39
N MET A 100 -8.61 -7.07 3.59
CA MET A 100 -7.62 -6.01 3.70
C MET A 100 -7.83 -5.20 4.98
N GLY A 101 -6.74 -4.81 5.63
CA GLY A 101 -6.76 -3.94 6.80
C GLY A 101 -5.82 -2.75 6.62
N THR A 102 -6.23 -1.58 7.12
CA THR A 102 -5.36 -0.40 7.22
C THR A 102 -5.77 0.46 8.42
N ALA A 103 -4.81 1.13 9.04
CA ALA A 103 -5.07 2.06 10.13
C ALA A 103 -5.64 3.39 9.62
N MET A 104 -4.94 4.05 8.69
CA MET A 104 -5.23 5.45 8.29
C MET A 104 -5.57 5.61 6.79
N ALA A 105 -5.52 4.52 6.01
CA ALA A 105 -5.79 4.57 4.57
C ALA A 105 -5.00 5.70 3.86
N GLY A 106 -5.65 6.52 3.03
CA GLY A 106 -5.03 7.58 2.23
C GLY A 106 -4.67 8.85 2.99
N ILE A 107 -4.03 8.74 4.16
CA ILE A 107 -3.66 9.90 5.00
C ILE A 107 -2.74 10.88 4.26
N ALA A 108 -1.83 10.39 3.41
CA ALA A 108 -0.95 11.25 2.63
C ALA A 108 -1.75 12.14 1.66
N THR A 109 -2.72 11.57 0.96
CA THR A 109 -3.63 12.33 0.08
C THR A 109 -4.48 13.33 0.87
N ILE A 110 -4.93 12.99 2.08
CA ILE A 110 -5.70 13.90 2.95
C ILE A 110 -4.84 15.09 3.36
N ALA A 111 -3.63 14.86 3.87
CA ALA A 111 -2.71 15.90 4.31
C ALA A 111 -2.36 16.86 3.16
N TYR A 112 -1.97 16.34 2.01
CA TYR A 112 -1.69 17.12 0.81
C TYR A 112 -2.90 17.96 0.34
N THR A 113 -4.10 17.37 0.39
CA THR A 113 -5.31 18.08 -0.01
C THR A 113 -5.65 19.20 0.97
N GLN A 114 -5.47 18.98 2.26
CA GLN A 114 -5.68 19.99 3.30
C GLN A 114 -4.73 21.18 3.10
N GLU A 115 -3.46 20.93 2.84
CA GLU A 115 -2.47 21.96 2.53
C GLU A 115 -2.85 22.74 1.27
N ALA A 116 -3.29 22.07 0.22
CA ALA A 116 -3.76 22.72 -1.01
C ALA A 116 -4.99 23.61 -0.78
N LEU A 117 -5.91 23.21 0.08
CA LEU A 117 -7.11 24.00 0.42
C LEU A 117 -6.76 25.24 1.24
N THR A 118 -5.88 25.13 2.23
CA THR A 118 -5.44 26.26 3.07
C THR A 118 -4.54 27.23 2.31
N GLY A 119 -3.73 26.74 1.37
CA GLY A 119 -2.83 27.55 0.54
C GLY A 119 -3.47 28.21 -0.67
N ALA A 120 -4.80 28.37 -0.72
CA ALA A 120 -5.55 28.93 -1.86
C ALA A 120 -5.37 28.20 -3.20
N SER A 121 -4.90 26.97 -3.16
CA SER A 121 -4.69 26.10 -4.33
C SER A 121 -5.81 25.06 -4.52
N HIS A 122 -7.03 25.38 -4.10
CA HIS A 122 -8.19 24.46 -4.14
C HIS A 122 -8.47 23.86 -5.52
N LYS A 123 -8.04 24.51 -6.60
CA LYS A 123 -8.11 23.95 -7.98
C LYS A 123 -7.28 22.67 -8.17
N LYS A 124 -6.36 22.36 -7.26
CA LYS A 124 -5.55 21.13 -7.27
C LYS A 124 -6.29 19.92 -6.71
N VAL A 125 -7.42 20.13 -6.04
CA VAL A 125 -8.23 19.01 -5.52
C VAL A 125 -9.04 18.41 -6.68
N GLY A 126 -8.61 17.26 -7.14
CA GLY A 126 -9.22 16.59 -8.29
C GLY A 126 -10.34 15.60 -7.90
N PRO A 127 -11.11 15.11 -8.89
CA PRO A 127 -12.22 14.19 -8.66
C PRO A 127 -11.79 12.82 -8.11
N ARG A 128 -10.50 12.50 -8.13
CA ARG A 128 -9.94 11.27 -7.59
C ARG A 128 -9.62 11.34 -6.10
N PHE A 129 -9.91 12.44 -5.43
CA PHE A 129 -9.65 12.60 -4.00
C PHE A 129 -10.32 11.48 -3.19
N ILE A 130 -11.65 11.33 -3.34
CA ILE A 130 -12.41 10.33 -2.59
C ILE A 130 -11.91 8.89 -2.83
N PRO A 131 -11.77 8.41 -4.09
CA PRO A 131 -11.20 7.08 -4.32
C PRO A 131 -9.82 6.86 -3.68
N LYS A 132 -8.98 7.87 -3.59
CA LYS A 132 -7.63 7.74 -3.01
C LYS A 132 -7.61 7.62 -1.50
N ILE A 133 -8.61 8.13 -0.79
CA ILE A 133 -8.61 8.14 0.68
C ILE A 133 -9.39 6.96 1.28
N LEU A 134 -10.21 6.27 0.50
CA LEU A 134 -11.03 5.16 0.99
C LEU A 134 -10.21 3.86 1.04
N GLY A 135 -10.14 3.25 2.23
CA GLY A 135 -9.33 2.05 2.44
C GLY A 135 -9.79 0.82 1.64
N ASN A 136 -11.10 0.66 1.44
CA ASN A 136 -11.66 -0.45 0.67
C ASN A 136 -11.34 -0.39 -0.83
N ILE A 137 -10.98 0.76 -1.36
CA ILE A 137 -10.65 0.91 -2.80
C ILE A 137 -9.36 0.16 -3.17
N ALA A 138 -8.43 -0.02 -2.22
CA ALA A 138 -7.25 -0.84 -2.47
C ALA A 138 -7.65 -2.30 -2.79
N ALA A 139 -8.52 -2.89 -1.98
CA ALA A 139 -9.04 -4.24 -2.23
C ALA A 139 -9.85 -4.31 -3.53
N ALA A 140 -10.68 -3.29 -3.80
CA ALA A 140 -11.49 -3.23 -5.01
C ALA A 140 -10.63 -3.18 -6.29
N ASN A 141 -9.56 -2.39 -6.31
CA ASN A 141 -8.65 -2.32 -7.45
C ASN A 141 -7.97 -3.68 -7.70
N ILE A 142 -7.48 -4.35 -6.66
CA ILE A 142 -6.89 -5.68 -6.77
C ILE A 142 -7.92 -6.69 -7.26
N ALA A 143 -9.16 -6.64 -6.74
CA ALA A 143 -10.24 -7.52 -7.17
C ALA A 143 -10.56 -7.37 -8.66
N ILE A 144 -10.59 -6.13 -9.17
CA ILE A 144 -10.86 -5.85 -10.58
C ILE A 144 -9.75 -6.43 -11.46
N ASP A 145 -8.48 -6.23 -11.10
CA ASP A 145 -7.36 -6.63 -11.95
C ASP A 145 -7.14 -8.15 -11.96
N TYR A 146 -7.50 -8.84 -10.88
CA TYR A 146 -7.41 -10.29 -10.79
C TYR A 146 -8.73 -11.03 -11.02
N ASP A 147 -9.80 -10.33 -11.41
CA ASP A 147 -11.15 -10.88 -11.59
C ASP A 147 -11.65 -11.64 -10.35
N ILE A 148 -11.44 -11.09 -9.16
CA ILE A 148 -11.89 -11.69 -7.90
C ILE A 148 -13.33 -11.22 -7.63
N GLN A 149 -14.28 -12.16 -7.59
CA GLN A 149 -15.72 -11.89 -7.46
C GLN A 149 -16.30 -12.40 -6.13
N GLY A 150 -15.50 -13.08 -5.32
CA GLY A 150 -15.88 -13.52 -4.00
C GLY A 150 -15.87 -12.39 -2.96
N PRO A 151 -16.01 -12.71 -1.66
CA PRO A 151 -16.13 -11.71 -0.60
C PRO A 151 -14.94 -10.75 -0.56
N SER A 152 -15.24 -9.44 -0.54
CA SER A 152 -14.23 -8.39 -0.32
C SER A 152 -14.54 -7.69 1.00
N LEU A 153 -13.66 -7.86 1.98
CA LEU A 153 -13.82 -7.32 3.32
C LEU A 153 -12.73 -6.30 3.62
N PHE A 154 -13.13 -5.21 4.23
CA PHE A 154 -12.22 -4.18 4.70
C PHE A 154 -12.33 -4.02 6.22
N VAL A 155 -11.21 -4.12 6.92
CA VAL A 155 -11.13 -3.97 8.37
C VAL A 155 -10.31 -2.73 8.70
N ARG A 156 -10.89 -1.86 9.53
CA ARG A 156 -10.21 -0.70 10.12
C ARG A 156 -10.02 -0.95 11.61
N ARG A 157 -8.81 -0.83 12.09
CA ARG A 157 -8.49 -0.80 13.52
C ARG A 157 -8.01 0.57 13.94
#